data_98b4bb46d39cc3e92b5dc3cfd63e7cc9
#
_entry.id   98b4bb46d39cc3e92b5dc3cfd63e7cc9
#
_cell.length_a   1.000
_cell.length_b   1.000
_cell.length_c   1.000
_cell.angle_alpha   90.00
_cell.angle_beta   90.00
_cell.angle_gamma   90.00
#
_symmetry.space_group_name_H-M   'P 1'
#
loop_
_entity.id
_entity.type
_entity.pdbx_description
1 polymer ?
#
loop_
_entity_poly.entity_id
_entity_poly.type
_entity_poly.pdbx_seq_one_letter_code
_entity_poly.pdbx_strand_id
1 'polypeptide(L)'
;MSTVPVKFRQANPVDKETIQRISAAAYIPAYMAVLGTIPKPATEDYGKRIEKGEVWILEVEGEPTGVAVLEERADHLLIYSIAVKPDAQRKGYGAALLEFADQRAVGIGLLEVRLYTNERMEANLRLYRRHGFAEIAKRHIQVGPDRCSSI
;
A
#
# COMPACT_ATOMS: atom_id res chain seq x y z
N MET A 1 -10.54 -24.96 -1.30
CA MET A 1 -9.89 -23.69 -1.67
C MET A 1 -8.39 -23.82 -1.49
N SER A 2 -7.67 -23.55 -2.54
CA SER A 2 -6.23 -23.60 -2.40
C SER A 2 -5.71 -22.29 -1.83
N THR A 3 -4.86 -22.39 -0.85
CA THR A 3 -4.18 -21.23 -0.30
C THR A 3 -2.77 -21.20 -0.85
N VAL A 4 -2.46 -20.11 -1.51
CA VAL A 4 -1.11 -19.88 -2.00
C VAL A 4 -0.32 -19.28 -0.85
N PRO A 5 0.87 -19.82 -0.54
CA PRO A 5 1.67 -19.25 0.54
C PRO A 5 2.04 -17.80 0.25
N VAL A 6 1.75 -16.92 1.19
CA VAL A 6 2.15 -15.52 1.12
C VAL A 6 3.05 -15.20 2.31
N LYS A 7 3.98 -14.30 2.11
CA LYS A 7 4.91 -13.89 3.13
C LYS A 7 5.18 -12.41 3.00
N PHE A 8 5.26 -11.73 4.15
CA PHE A 8 5.67 -10.33 4.18
C PHE A 8 7.07 -10.26 4.75
N ARG A 9 7.91 -9.47 4.12
CA ARG A 9 9.26 -9.22 4.64
C ARG A 9 9.67 -7.78 4.37
N GLN A 10 10.56 -7.28 5.19
CA GLN A 10 11.15 -5.97 4.95
C GLN A 10 12.06 -6.03 3.73
N ALA A 11 12.02 -4.98 2.91
CA ALA A 11 12.88 -4.89 1.76
C ALA A 11 14.32 -4.60 2.19
N ASN A 12 15.27 -5.08 1.40
CA ASN A 12 16.67 -4.75 1.58
C ASN A 12 17.19 -4.06 0.30
N PRO A 13 18.41 -3.52 0.29
CA PRO A 13 18.88 -2.71 -0.84
C PRO A 13 18.84 -3.41 -2.20
N VAL A 14 18.98 -4.73 -2.25
CA VAL A 14 18.92 -5.45 -3.54
C VAL A 14 17.53 -5.48 -4.14
N ASP A 15 16.50 -5.15 -3.35
CA ASP A 15 15.11 -5.14 -3.80
C ASP A 15 14.71 -3.84 -4.51
N LYS A 16 15.56 -2.83 -4.49
CA LYS A 16 15.21 -1.49 -4.97
C LYS A 16 14.62 -1.47 -6.37
N GLU A 17 15.27 -2.15 -7.31
CA GLU A 17 14.81 -2.19 -8.69
C GLU A 17 13.45 -2.88 -8.83
N THR A 18 13.26 -3.97 -8.11
CA THR A 18 12.01 -4.72 -8.11
C THR A 18 10.87 -3.85 -7.57
N ILE A 19 11.13 -3.14 -6.47
CA ILE A 19 10.14 -2.24 -5.86
C ILE A 19 9.74 -1.14 -6.84
N GLN A 20 10.72 -0.52 -7.49
CA GLN A 20 10.47 0.53 -8.46
C GLN A 20 9.65 0.02 -9.64
N ARG A 21 9.96 -1.17 -10.11
CA ARG A 21 9.26 -1.79 -11.25
C ARG A 21 7.81 -2.09 -10.89
N ILE A 22 7.56 -2.70 -9.73
CA ILE A 22 6.21 -3.03 -9.29
C ILE A 22 5.39 -1.75 -9.09
N SER A 23 5.97 -0.76 -8.44
CA SER A 23 5.29 0.51 -8.19
C SER A 23 4.93 1.23 -9.48
N ALA A 24 5.87 1.30 -10.42
CA ALA A 24 5.62 1.94 -11.70
C ALA A 24 4.53 1.19 -12.49
N ALA A 25 4.62 -0.13 -12.54
CA ALA A 25 3.66 -0.93 -13.30
C ALA A 25 2.24 -0.84 -12.70
N ALA A 26 2.13 -0.70 -11.39
CA ALA A 26 0.83 -0.59 -10.73
C ALA A 26 0.23 0.80 -10.87
N TYR A 27 1.05 1.85 -10.73
CA TYR A 27 0.53 3.22 -10.66
C TYR A 27 0.41 3.91 -12.00
N ILE A 28 1.37 3.72 -12.90
CA ILE A 28 1.40 4.52 -14.14
C ILE A 28 0.17 4.30 -15.00
N PRO A 29 -0.22 3.06 -15.38
CA PRO A 29 -1.38 2.90 -16.25
C PRO A 29 -2.67 3.42 -15.64
N ALA A 30 -2.90 3.13 -14.35
CA ALA A 30 -4.13 3.52 -13.69
C ALA A 30 -4.25 5.03 -13.55
N TYR A 31 -3.18 5.69 -13.14
CA TYR A 31 -3.21 7.14 -12.93
C TYR A 31 -3.21 7.91 -14.24
N MET A 32 -2.48 7.43 -15.24
CA MET A 32 -2.52 8.06 -16.55
C MET A 32 -3.91 7.98 -17.17
N ALA A 33 -4.60 6.85 -17.01
CA ALA A 33 -5.94 6.67 -17.57
C ALA A 33 -6.96 7.60 -16.93
N VAL A 34 -6.86 7.86 -15.63
CA VAL A 34 -7.84 8.65 -14.87
C VAL A 34 -7.45 10.12 -14.75
N LEU A 35 -6.20 10.39 -14.43
CA LEU A 35 -5.73 11.73 -14.08
C LEU A 35 -4.81 12.35 -15.11
N GLY A 36 -4.23 11.56 -16.01
CA GLY A 36 -3.27 12.06 -16.99
C GLY A 36 -1.93 12.45 -16.40
N THR A 37 -1.64 12.02 -15.17
CA THR A 37 -0.37 12.34 -14.52
C THR A 37 0.22 11.08 -13.89
N ILE A 38 1.52 11.15 -13.60
CA ILE A 38 2.24 10.06 -12.97
C ILE A 38 2.43 10.42 -11.49
N PRO A 39 1.89 9.61 -10.55
CA PRO A 39 2.03 9.94 -9.14
C PRO A 39 3.43 9.64 -8.65
N LYS A 40 3.82 10.30 -7.58
CA LYS A 40 5.17 10.19 -7.03
C LYS A 40 5.61 8.76 -6.71
N PRO A 41 4.76 7.88 -6.14
CA PRO A 41 5.22 6.51 -5.85
C PRO A 41 5.71 5.74 -7.08
N ALA A 42 5.26 6.11 -8.28
CA ALA A 42 5.65 5.43 -9.50
C ALA A 42 7.09 5.75 -9.93
N THR A 43 7.64 6.87 -9.48
CA THR A 43 8.96 7.34 -9.92
C THR A 43 9.94 7.60 -8.79
N GLU A 44 9.56 7.30 -7.57
CA GLU A 44 10.40 7.58 -6.41
C GLU A 44 11.63 6.68 -6.38
N ASP A 45 12.73 7.20 -5.84
CA ASP A 45 13.90 6.40 -5.50
C ASP A 45 13.67 5.84 -4.10
N TYR A 46 13.52 4.54 -4.00
CA TYR A 46 13.14 3.90 -2.72
C TYR A 46 14.31 3.61 -1.81
N GLY A 47 15.54 3.94 -2.19
CA GLY A 47 16.72 3.63 -1.39
C GLY A 47 16.64 4.12 0.05
N LYS A 48 16.25 5.38 0.24
CA LYS A 48 16.15 5.95 1.59
C LYS A 48 15.04 5.32 2.41
N ARG A 49 13.93 4.99 1.77
CA ARG A 49 12.82 4.33 2.48
C ARG A 49 13.20 2.92 2.92
N ILE A 50 13.98 2.23 2.08
CA ILE A 50 14.49 0.90 2.44
C ILE A 50 15.39 1.00 3.66
N GLU A 51 16.29 1.99 3.69
CA GLU A 51 17.18 2.21 4.82
C GLU A 51 16.42 2.46 6.11
N LYS A 52 15.29 3.16 6.03
CA LYS A 52 14.45 3.46 7.20
C LYS A 52 13.55 2.29 7.61
N GLY A 53 13.56 1.19 6.86
CA GLY A 53 12.72 0.05 7.16
C GLY A 53 11.24 0.26 6.82
N GLU A 54 10.96 1.19 5.92
CA GLU A 54 9.57 1.55 5.58
C GLU A 54 8.95 0.69 4.48
N VAL A 55 9.75 -0.09 3.77
CA VAL A 55 9.28 -0.81 2.60
C VAL A 55 9.14 -2.29 2.93
N TRP A 56 7.95 -2.82 2.63
CA TRP A 56 7.61 -4.23 2.87
C TRP A 56 7.22 -4.88 1.55
N ILE A 57 7.65 -6.11 1.37
CA ILE A 57 7.36 -6.87 0.15
C ILE A 57 6.43 -8.01 0.49
N LEU A 58 5.38 -8.14 -0.30
CA LEU A 58 4.51 -9.32 -0.27
C LEU A 58 5.06 -10.30 -1.29
N GLU A 59 5.49 -11.46 -0.82
CA GLU A 59 5.94 -12.55 -1.69
C GLU A 59 4.86 -13.59 -1.80
N VAL A 60 4.60 -14.02 -3.01
CA VAL A 60 3.67 -15.11 -3.30
C VAL A 60 4.50 -16.21 -3.93
N GLU A 61 4.55 -17.35 -3.25
CA GLU A 61 5.39 -18.50 -3.68
C GLU A 61 6.84 -18.08 -3.90
N GLY A 62 7.35 -17.21 -3.06
CA GLY A 62 8.73 -16.73 -3.15
C GLY A 62 8.97 -15.60 -4.14
N GLU A 63 7.95 -15.17 -4.88
CA GLU A 63 8.08 -14.11 -5.88
C GLU A 63 7.55 -12.78 -5.35
N PRO A 64 8.32 -11.69 -5.47
CA PRO A 64 7.81 -10.36 -5.10
C PRO A 64 6.61 -10.01 -5.95
N THR A 65 5.47 -9.78 -5.30
CA THR A 65 4.20 -9.58 -5.99
C THR A 65 3.56 -8.24 -5.62
N GLY A 66 3.79 -7.77 -4.39
CA GLY A 66 3.24 -6.52 -3.92
C GLY A 66 4.21 -5.78 -3.03
N VAL A 67 3.96 -4.49 -2.86
CA VAL A 67 4.79 -3.59 -2.06
C VAL A 67 3.89 -2.72 -1.21
N ALA A 68 4.25 -2.57 0.07
CA ALA A 68 3.64 -1.58 0.94
C ALA A 68 4.73 -0.69 1.48
N VAL A 69 4.53 0.63 1.41
CA VAL A 69 5.44 1.59 2.02
C VAL A 69 4.71 2.22 3.18
N LEU A 70 5.24 1.99 4.38
CA LEU A 70 4.59 2.37 5.63
C LEU A 70 5.50 3.34 6.40
N GLU A 71 4.96 4.52 6.71
CA GLU A 71 5.69 5.53 7.49
C GLU A 71 5.12 5.57 8.90
N GLU A 72 5.98 5.35 9.89
CA GLU A 72 5.56 5.48 11.28
C GLU A 72 5.57 6.96 11.66
N ARG A 73 4.40 7.47 11.99
CA ARG A 73 4.23 8.84 12.47
C ARG A 73 4.00 8.82 13.98
N ALA A 74 3.96 9.99 14.59
CA ALA A 74 3.82 10.07 16.05
C ALA A 74 2.51 9.45 16.55
N ASP A 75 1.42 9.63 15.81
CA ASP A 75 0.08 9.22 16.23
C ASP A 75 -0.62 8.28 15.24
N HIS A 76 0.03 7.90 14.15
CA HIS A 76 -0.60 7.01 13.17
C HIS A 76 0.45 6.34 12.29
N LEU A 77 0.05 5.28 11.63
CA LEU A 77 0.84 4.67 10.57
C LEU A 77 0.31 5.18 9.25
N LEU A 78 1.17 5.78 8.44
CA LEU A 78 0.78 6.28 7.14
C LEU A 78 1.14 5.25 6.08
N ILE A 79 0.14 4.82 5.32
CA ILE A 79 0.38 4.01 4.14
C ILE A 79 0.71 4.98 3.01
N TYR A 80 2.00 5.12 2.71
CA TYR A 80 2.45 6.01 1.64
C TYR A 80 2.05 5.46 0.28
N SER A 81 2.21 4.15 0.09
CA SER A 81 1.79 3.50 -1.16
C SER A 81 1.53 2.02 -0.93
N ILE A 82 0.63 1.48 -1.76
CA ILE A 82 0.39 0.06 -1.90
C ILE A 82 0.37 -0.23 -3.39
N ALA A 83 1.15 -1.21 -3.82
CA ALA A 83 1.24 -1.59 -5.22
C ALA A 83 1.19 -3.10 -5.35
N VAL A 84 0.42 -3.59 -6.31
CA VAL A 84 0.36 -5.01 -6.66
C VAL A 84 0.64 -5.12 -8.15
N LYS A 85 1.47 -6.07 -8.53
CA LYS A 85 1.76 -6.31 -9.95
C LYS A 85 0.46 -6.43 -10.75
N PRO A 86 0.38 -5.84 -11.95
CA PRO A 86 -0.86 -5.87 -12.72
C PRO A 86 -1.41 -7.28 -12.98
N ASP A 87 -0.54 -8.25 -13.24
CA ASP A 87 -0.96 -9.62 -13.50
C ASP A 87 -1.39 -10.37 -12.25
N ALA A 88 -1.19 -9.78 -11.08
CA ALA A 88 -1.58 -10.36 -9.80
C ALA A 88 -2.75 -9.61 -9.15
N GLN A 89 -3.29 -8.59 -9.80
CA GLN A 89 -4.41 -7.83 -9.25
C GLN A 89 -5.69 -8.66 -9.27
N ARG A 90 -6.66 -8.26 -8.47
CA ARG A 90 -7.96 -8.92 -8.32
C ARG A 90 -7.89 -10.30 -7.69
N LYS A 91 -6.81 -10.57 -6.96
CA LYS A 91 -6.63 -11.84 -6.25
C LYS A 91 -6.61 -11.65 -4.72
N GLY A 92 -6.94 -10.44 -4.24
CA GLY A 92 -6.98 -10.16 -2.82
C GLY A 92 -5.68 -9.71 -2.20
N TYR A 93 -4.63 -9.51 -2.99
CA TYR A 93 -3.34 -9.11 -2.44
C TYR A 93 -3.34 -7.67 -1.92
N GLY A 94 -4.11 -6.78 -2.56
CA GLY A 94 -4.28 -5.42 -2.04
C GLY A 94 -4.89 -5.42 -0.65
N ALA A 95 -5.92 -6.22 -0.44
CA ALA A 95 -6.53 -6.36 0.87
C ALA A 95 -5.56 -6.97 1.89
N ALA A 96 -4.74 -7.93 1.44
CA ALA A 96 -3.74 -8.53 2.32
C ALA A 96 -2.69 -7.50 2.78
N LEU A 97 -2.28 -6.60 1.88
CA LEU A 97 -1.35 -5.52 2.22
C LEU A 97 -1.97 -4.54 3.20
N LEU A 98 -3.25 -4.22 3.04
CA LEU A 98 -3.96 -3.35 3.98
C LEU A 98 -4.07 -4.01 5.36
N GLU A 99 -4.38 -5.30 5.39
CA GLU A 99 -4.45 -6.05 6.65
C GLU A 99 -3.08 -6.09 7.33
N PHE A 100 -2.02 -6.27 6.55
CA PHE A 100 -0.67 -6.24 7.09
C PHE A 100 -0.37 -4.90 7.74
N ALA A 101 -0.78 -3.80 7.09
CA ALA A 101 -0.58 -2.46 7.65
C ALA A 101 -1.32 -2.28 8.97
N ASP A 102 -2.56 -2.79 9.06
CA ASP A 102 -3.32 -2.76 10.31
C ASP A 102 -2.61 -3.51 11.41
N GLN A 103 -2.13 -4.71 11.12
CA GLN A 103 -1.43 -5.54 12.09
C GLN A 103 -0.12 -4.89 12.53
N ARG A 104 0.57 -4.25 11.60
CA ARG A 104 1.80 -3.54 11.92
C ARG A 104 1.53 -2.38 12.87
N ALA A 105 0.46 -1.60 12.61
CA ALA A 105 0.08 -0.49 13.47
C ALA A 105 -0.22 -0.97 14.88
N VAL A 106 -1.00 -2.04 15.01
CA VAL A 106 -1.30 -2.62 16.32
C VAL A 106 -0.02 -3.06 17.02
N GLY A 107 0.87 -3.74 16.28
CA GLY A 107 2.12 -4.26 16.85
C GLY A 107 3.07 -3.19 17.36
N ILE A 108 3.02 -1.98 16.82
CA ILE A 108 3.86 -0.86 17.27
C ILE A 108 3.09 0.15 18.12
N GLY A 109 1.84 -0.18 18.51
CA GLY A 109 1.08 0.62 19.45
C GLY A 109 0.40 1.84 18.87
N LEU A 110 0.20 1.88 17.56
CA LEU A 110 -0.49 3.00 16.91
C LEU A 110 -1.96 2.67 16.72
N LEU A 111 -2.83 3.64 17.01
CA LEU A 111 -4.28 3.45 16.99
C LEU A 111 -4.93 3.77 15.66
N GLU A 112 -4.21 4.41 14.76
CA GLU A 112 -4.77 4.81 13.47
C GLU A 112 -3.85 4.42 12.32
N VAL A 113 -4.48 4.06 11.21
CA VAL A 113 -3.80 3.89 9.93
C VAL A 113 -4.42 4.89 8.97
N ARG A 114 -3.60 5.65 8.29
CA ARG A 114 -4.05 6.68 7.34
C ARG A 114 -3.46 6.43 5.98
N LEU A 115 -4.18 6.85 4.95
CA LEU A 115 -3.64 6.90 3.60
C LEU A 115 -4.29 8.03 2.84
N TYR A 116 -3.65 8.44 1.74
CA TYR A 116 -4.16 9.49 0.88
C TYR A 116 -4.39 8.91 -0.50
N THR A 117 -5.51 9.27 -1.12
CA THR A 117 -5.77 8.86 -2.49
C THR A 117 -6.57 9.96 -3.17
N ASN A 118 -6.54 9.98 -4.50
CA ASN A 118 -7.33 10.92 -5.27
C ASN A 118 -8.76 10.42 -5.35
N GLU A 119 -9.73 11.32 -5.17
CA GLU A 119 -11.15 10.96 -5.17
C GLU A 119 -11.63 10.40 -6.52
N ARG A 120 -10.88 10.64 -7.59
CA ARG A 120 -11.22 10.10 -8.91
C ARG A 120 -10.76 8.66 -9.13
N MET A 121 -9.95 8.14 -8.23
CA MET A 121 -9.46 6.76 -8.31
C MET A 121 -10.48 5.81 -7.67
N GLU A 122 -11.57 5.57 -8.40
CA GLU A 122 -12.71 4.83 -7.86
C GLU A 122 -12.40 3.40 -7.44
N ALA A 123 -11.54 2.72 -8.19
CA ALA A 123 -11.17 1.34 -7.85
C ALA A 123 -10.45 1.30 -6.51
N ASN A 124 -9.55 2.26 -6.26
CA ASN A 124 -8.86 2.37 -4.98
C ASN A 124 -9.82 2.69 -3.86
N LEU A 125 -10.76 3.62 -4.10
CA LEU A 125 -11.76 3.97 -3.11
C LEU A 125 -12.61 2.77 -2.70
N ARG A 126 -13.02 1.97 -3.68
CA ARG A 126 -13.80 0.76 -3.40
C ARG A 126 -13.02 -0.22 -2.54
N LEU A 127 -11.75 -0.44 -2.86
CA LEU A 127 -10.89 -1.33 -2.09
C LEU A 127 -10.77 -0.83 -0.64
N TYR A 128 -10.48 0.46 -0.47
CA TYR A 128 -10.28 1.03 0.86
C TYR A 128 -11.55 1.01 1.69
N ARG A 129 -12.68 1.38 1.09
CA ARG A 129 -13.97 1.35 1.79
C ARG A 129 -14.36 -0.08 2.21
N ARG A 130 -14.10 -1.03 1.34
CA ARG A 130 -14.39 -2.44 1.65
C ARG A 130 -13.55 -2.93 2.83
N HIS A 131 -12.33 -2.43 2.95
CA HIS A 131 -11.46 -2.77 4.06
C HIS A 131 -11.85 -2.06 5.36
N GLY A 132 -12.68 -1.02 5.29
CA GLY A 132 -13.15 -0.29 6.46
C GLY A 132 -12.66 1.15 6.56
N PHE A 133 -12.01 1.67 5.52
CA PHE A 133 -11.62 3.07 5.49
C PHE A 133 -12.84 3.96 5.24
N ALA A 134 -12.89 5.12 5.90
CA ALA A 134 -13.94 6.11 5.70
C ALA A 134 -13.35 7.50 5.46
N GLU A 135 -14.10 8.36 4.79
CA GLU A 135 -13.63 9.70 4.45
C GLU A 135 -13.62 10.63 5.65
N ILE A 136 -12.48 11.28 5.90
CA ILE A 136 -12.38 12.38 6.87
C ILE A 136 -12.42 13.70 6.14
N ALA A 137 -11.71 13.78 5.00
CA ALA A 137 -11.65 14.96 4.16
C ALA A 137 -11.45 14.50 2.73
N LYS A 138 -11.68 15.38 1.76
CA LYS A 138 -11.65 15.01 0.34
C LYS A 138 -10.32 14.44 -0.15
N ARG A 139 -9.23 14.65 0.57
CA ARG A 139 -7.90 14.21 0.14
C ARG A 139 -7.30 13.16 1.04
N HIS A 140 -7.99 12.80 2.10
CA HIS A 140 -7.41 11.95 3.13
C HIS A 140 -8.32 10.78 3.44
N ILE A 141 -7.72 9.62 3.58
CA ILE A 141 -8.41 8.47 4.12
C ILE A 141 -7.69 8.11 5.40
N GLN A 142 -8.45 8.06 6.50
CA GLN A 142 -7.93 7.66 7.79
C GLN A 142 -8.62 6.40 8.24
N VAL A 143 -7.84 5.47 8.81
CA VAL A 143 -8.37 4.23 9.34
C VAL A 143 -7.71 3.97 10.67
N GLY A 144 -8.50 3.62 11.65
CA GLY A 144 -7.97 3.09 12.89
C GLY A 144 -8.03 1.56 12.85
N PRO A 145 -7.40 0.90 13.82
CA PRO A 145 -7.55 -0.54 13.96
C PRO A 145 -8.99 -0.97 14.18
N ASP A 146 -9.84 -0.07 14.62
CA ASP A 146 -11.27 -0.28 14.77
C ASP A 146 -12.03 0.00 13.48
N ARG A 147 -11.32 0.31 12.42
CA ARG A 147 -11.84 0.60 11.09
C ARG A 147 -12.69 1.86 11.02
N CYS A 148 -12.41 2.76 11.89
CA CYS A 148 -13.02 4.07 11.81
C CYS A 148 -12.20 4.90 10.82
N SER A 149 -12.76 5.25 9.70
CA SER A 149 -12.00 5.91 8.65
C SER A 149 -12.82 6.94 7.89
N SER A 150 -12.14 7.90 7.25
CA SER A 150 -12.78 8.92 6.41
C SER A 150 -11.83 9.40 5.35
N ILE A 151 -12.33 9.74 4.26
CA ILE A 151 -11.56 10.33 3.17
C ILE A 151 -11.64 11.83 3.25
#